data_011228feceed9109ecf07ca8bd6e33de
#
_entry.id   011228feceed9109ecf07ca8bd6e33de
#
_cell.length_a   1.000
_cell.length_b   1.000
_cell.length_c   1.000
_cell.angle_alpha   90.00
_cell.angle_beta   90.00
_cell.angle_gamma   90.00
#
_symmetry.space_group_name_H-M   'P 1'
#
loop_
_entity.id
_entity.type
_entity.pdbx_description
1 polymer ?
#
loop_
_entity_poly.entity_id
_entity_poly.type
_entity_poly.pdbx_seq_one_letter_code
_entity_poly.pdbx_strand_id
1 'polypeptide(L)'
;MGKRELLIIAGFVVVGALVYQFTAPPSTGTSSFSFANIFNEARREMRGNPGRANVTHSATVPLEAGHRELRILRVSQSVTVVGEDRSDIEYALTVSSNGPDDETAKAYADKTVFERDDVAESLVLRVSYPDEASQQTTLVVKVPARLAVRVENAVGVTMTGVASAHIEGARGEITLTDIAGAVTGVHQDDDVRVTNAGSVKLRLSRLRSNFENVSGGLTLDVRDGECTILKSAGAVEVESQRAEITVTSQRGPTIVRGSDGRVTLDSPGAESKVDMRRAEVEVTLTGNVPVTILTTDQTARVIIKESASVELDAMSTSGTIQAADVNLTPETVGENTKLVHTFGTGRGARVTIRNTRGEIVVRR
;
A
#
# COMPACT_ATOMS: atom_id res chain seq x y z
N MET A 1 -25.13 -24.72 42.31
CA MET A 1 -26.31 -25.18 41.56
C MET A 1 -25.84 -26.00 40.38
N GLY A 2 -26.33 -27.25 40.25
CA GLY A 2 -25.91 -28.14 39.17
C GLY A 2 -26.64 -27.79 37.86
N LYS A 3 -26.01 -28.05 36.70
CA LYS A 3 -26.59 -27.79 35.34
C LYS A 3 -28.00 -28.38 35.15
N ARG A 4 -28.35 -29.45 35.86
CA ARG A 4 -29.67 -30.07 35.83
C ARG A 4 -30.75 -29.24 36.54
N GLU A 5 -30.41 -28.61 37.65
CA GLU A 5 -31.35 -27.75 38.41
C GLU A 5 -31.66 -26.48 37.61
N LEU A 6 -30.71 -25.93 36.90
CA LEU A 6 -30.87 -24.75 36.03
C LEU A 6 -31.78 -25.05 34.83
N LEU A 7 -31.69 -26.25 34.22
CA LEU A 7 -32.54 -26.68 33.13
C LEU A 7 -33.98 -26.89 33.61
N ILE A 8 -34.20 -27.41 34.82
CA ILE A 8 -35.53 -27.59 35.40
C ILE A 8 -36.19 -26.24 35.70
N ILE A 9 -35.41 -25.27 36.27
CA ILE A 9 -35.92 -23.93 36.53
C ILE A 9 -36.24 -23.20 35.21
N ALA A 10 -35.40 -23.30 34.18
CA ALA A 10 -35.67 -22.75 32.86
C ALA A 10 -36.92 -23.36 32.23
N GLY A 11 -37.14 -24.68 32.38
CA GLY A 11 -38.33 -25.35 31.91
C GLY A 11 -39.61 -24.86 32.59
N PHE A 12 -39.60 -24.67 33.93
CA PHE A 12 -40.72 -24.13 34.68
C PHE A 12 -41.06 -22.67 34.32
N VAL A 13 -40.03 -21.84 34.05
CA VAL A 13 -40.24 -20.45 33.63
C VAL A 13 -40.88 -20.38 32.24
N VAL A 14 -40.44 -21.25 31.31
CA VAL A 14 -41.05 -21.31 29.95
C VAL A 14 -42.51 -21.81 30.00
N VAL A 15 -42.78 -22.84 30.80
CA VAL A 15 -44.15 -23.33 30.96
C VAL A 15 -45.05 -22.31 31.65
N GLY A 16 -44.57 -21.65 32.71
CA GLY A 16 -45.28 -20.57 33.39
C GLY A 16 -45.60 -19.38 32.48
N ALA A 17 -44.68 -19.00 31.62
CA ALA A 17 -44.86 -17.93 30.65
C ALA A 17 -45.87 -18.29 29.55
N LEU A 18 -45.87 -19.54 29.08
CA LEU A 18 -46.85 -20.03 28.11
C LEU A 18 -48.26 -20.06 28.73
N VAL A 19 -48.41 -20.57 29.95
CA VAL A 19 -49.70 -20.56 30.65
C VAL A 19 -50.22 -19.14 30.88
N TYR A 20 -49.35 -18.20 31.25
CA TYR A 20 -49.72 -16.80 31.42
C TYR A 20 -50.18 -16.15 30.12
N GLN A 21 -49.59 -16.48 28.99
CA GLN A 21 -49.96 -15.95 27.67
C GLN A 21 -51.36 -16.42 27.23
N PHE A 22 -51.81 -17.59 27.67
CA PHE A 22 -53.12 -18.14 27.34
C PHE A 22 -54.21 -17.80 28.34
N THR A 23 -53.85 -17.38 29.57
CA THR A 23 -54.84 -17.15 30.65
C THR A 23 -54.93 -15.68 31.08
N ALA A 24 -54.04 -14.78 30.65
CA ALA A 24 -54.08 -13.38 31.02
C ALA A 24 -55.18 -12.62 30.25
N PRO A 25 -56.02 -11.78 30.92
CA PRO A 25 -56.98 -10.91 30.24
C PRO A 25 -56.26 -9.84 29.40
N PRO A 26 -56.85 -9.35 28.30
CA PRO A 26 -56.24 -8.34 27.46
C PRO A 26 -56.04 -7.04 28.23
N SER A 27 -54.84 -6.71 28.60
CA SER A 27 -54.46 -5.45 29.26
C SER A 27 -54.26 -4.35 28.24
N THR A 28 -55.06 -3.31 28.30
CA THR A 28 -54.86 -2.04 27.65
C THR A 28 -53.77 -1.23 28.41
N GLY A 29 -52.53 -1.39 28.04
CA GLY A 29 -51.44 -0.62 28.67
C GLY A 29 -50.09 -0.97 28.09
N THR A 30 -49.43 0.01 27.47
CA THR A 30 -48.12 -0.06 26.85
C THR A 30 -46.97 -0.40 27.83
N SER A 31 -46.72 -1.68 28.03
CA SER A 31 -45.42 -2.20 28.45
C SER A 31 -45.17 -3.50 27.70
N SER A 32 -44.48 -3.39 26.57
CA SER A 32 -44.05 -4.54 25.78
C SER A 32 -42.99 -5.33 26.58
N PHE A 33 -43.43 -6.34 27.33
CA PHE A 33 -42.53 -7.38 27.82
C PHE A 33 -42.06 -8.17 26.60
N SER A 34 -40.88 -7.83 26.09
CA SER A 34 -40.28 -8.52 24.96
C SER A 34 -39.45 -9.70 25.48
N PHE A 35 -39.93 -10.92 25.28
CA PHE A 35 -39.18 -12.15 25.57
C PHE A 35 -37.80 -12.15 24.83
N ALA A 36 -37.70 -11.49 23.67
CA ALA A 36 -36.46 -11.31 22.97
C ALA A 36 -35.40 -10.56 23.81
N ASN A 37 -35.80 -9.59 24.63
CA ASN A 37 -34.90 -8.86 25.52
C ASN A 37 -34.44 -9.73 26.69
N ILE A 38 -35.32 -10.54 27.30
CA ILE A 38 -34.95 -11.45 28.39
C ILE A 38 -34.02 -12.56 27.86
N PHE A 39 -34.32 -13.13 26.67
CA PHE A 39 -33.43 -14.12 26.05
C PHE A 39 -32.10 -13.52 25.60
N ASN A 40 -32.06 -12.29 25.18
CA ASN A 40 -30.81 -11.59 24.83
C ASN A 40 -30.02 -11.21 26.09
N GLU A 41 -30.71 -10.85 27.18
CA GLU A 41 -30.06 -10.52 28.46
C GLU A 41 -29.54 -11.80 29.15
N ALA A 42 -30.33 -12.87 29.19
CA ALA A 42 -29.90 -14.18 29.65
C ALA A 42 -28.77 -14.78 28.78
N ARG A 43 -28.78 -14.54 27.47
CA ARG A 43 -27.64 -14.90 26.58
C ARG A 43 -26.41 -14.06 26.84
N ARG A 44 -26.56 -12.78 27.21
CA ARG A 44 -25.44 -11.92 27.62
C ARG A 44 -24.86 -12.35 28.97
N GLU A 45 -25.71 -12.67 29.93
CA GLU A 45 -25.28 -13.19 31.23
C GLU A 45 -24.67 -14.60 31.15
N MET A 46 -25.21 -15.49 30.29
CA MET A 46 -24.64 -16.82 30.05
C MET A 46 -23.35 -16.80 29.21
N ARG A 47 -23.10 -15.76 28.44
CA ARG A 47 -21.83 -15.61 27.72
C ARG A 47 -20.69 -15.09 28.57
N GLY A 48 -20.96 -14.66 29.83
CA GLY A 48 -19.96 -13.99 30.65
C GLY A 48 -19.45 -12.71 29.97
N ASN A 49 -18.97 -11.74 30.72
CA ASN A 49 -18.15 -10.69 30.09
C ASN A 49 -16.92 -11.40 29.53
N PRO A 50 -16.67 -11.37 28.18
CA PRO A 50 -15.47 -11.99 27.67
C PRO A 50 -14.28 -11.33 28.35
N GLY A 51 -13.47 -12.14 29.01
CA GLY A 51 -12.25 -11.68 29.65
C GLY A 51 -11.29 -11.10 28.64
N ARG A 52 -10.57 -10.06 29.02
CA ARG A 52 -9.56 -9.41 28.19
C ARG A 52 -8.28 -9.24 28.97
N ALA A 53 -7.16 -9.47 28.32
CA ALA A 53 -5.85 -9.23 28.89
C ALA A 53 -4.91 -8.59 27.86
N ASN A 54 -4.07 -7.67 28.33
CA ASN A 54 -2.98 -7.11 27.56
C ASN A 54 -1.68 -7.41 28.33
N VAL A 55 -0.74 -8.09 27.66
CA VAL A 55 0.57 -8.44 28.22
C VAL A 55 1.63 -7.96 27.24
N THR A 56 2.71 -7.39 27.76
CA THR A 56 3.87 -7.00 26.93
C THR A 56 5.08 -7.86 27.35
N HIS A 57 5.60 -8.58 26.36
CA HIS A 57 6.84 -9.34 26.48
C HIS A 57 7.98 -8.54 25.87
N SER A 58 8.96 -8.13 26.68
CA SER A 58 10.14 -7.40 26.20
C SER A 58 11.39 -8.21 26.46
N ALA A 59 12.28 -8.24 25.48
CA ALA A 59 13.59 -8.86 25.63
C ALA A 59 14.63 -8.21 24.71
N THR A 60 15.89 -8.44 25.09
CA THR A 60 17.04 -8.15 24.24
C THR A 60 17.64 -9.46 23.73
N VAL A 61 17.79 -9.56 22.44
CA VAL A 61 18.36 -10.74 21.77
C VAL A 61 19.74 -10.39 21.23
N PRO A 62 20.80 -11.06 21.66
CA PRO A 62 22.12 -10.84 21.10
C PRO A 62 22.14 -11.25 19.63
N LEU A 63 22.76 -10.43 18.80
CA LEU A 63 22.94 -10.69 17.37
C LEU A 63 24.34 -11.26 17.16
N GLU A 64 24.42 -12.44 16.57
CA GLU A 64 25.70 -13.03 16.20
C GLU A 64 26.36 -12.29 15.02
N ALA A 65 27.67 -12.27 14.98
CA ALA A 65 28.42 -11.51 13.98
C ALA A 65 28.13 -11.90 12.52
N GLY A 66 27.61 -13.12 12.30
CA GLY A 66 27.23 -13.63 10.98
C GLY A 66 25.84 -13.20 10.51
N HIS A 67 24.97 -12.71 11.39
CA HIS A 67 23.61 -12.35 11.02
C HIS A 67 23.59 -11.03 10.24
N ARG A 68 22.95 -11.08 9.08
CA ARG A 68 22.75 -9.95 8.16
C ARG A 68 21.29 -9.60 7.95
N GLU A 69 20.38 -10.51 8.30
CA GLU A 69 18.94 -10.35 8.11
C GLU A 69 18.17 -10.68 9.40
N LEU A 70 17.14 -9.88 9.69
CA LEU A 70 16.10 -10.22 10.65
C LEU A 70 14.82 -10.58 9.89
N ARG A 71 14.26 -11.76 10.17
CA ARG A 71 12.96 -12.18 9.64
C ARG A 71 11.92 -12.17 10.75
N ILE A 72 10.82 -11.45 10.53
CA ILE A 72 9.71 -11.31 11.48
C ILE A 72 8.49 -11.99 10.85
N LEU A 73 7.96 -13.00 11.52
CA LEU A 73 6.89 -13.85 11.01
C LEU A 73 5.68 -13.86 11.93
N ARG A 74 4.47 -13.86 11.32
CA ARG A 74 3.19 -14.11 12.01
C ARG A 74 2.84 -13.09 13.09
N VAL A 75 3.12 -11.81 12.90
CA VAL A 75 2.58 -10.74 13.74
C VAL A 75 1.18 -10.39 13.23
N SER A 76 0.15 -10.59 14.04
CA SER A 76 -1.25 -10.50 13.57
C SER A 76 -1.78 -9.08 13.40
N GLN A 77 -1.09 -8.07 13.91
CA GLN A 77 -1.39 -6.65 13.74
C GLN A 77 -0.17 -5.90 13.18
N SER A 78 0.27 -4.85 13.81
CA SER A 78 1.31 -3.98 13.30
C SER A 78 2.72 -4.39 13.73
N VAL A 79 3.67 -4.15 12.83
CA VAL A 79 5.11 -4.28 13.06
C VAL A 79 5.75 -2.91 12.89
N THR A 80 6.44 -2.42 13.91
CA THR A 80 7.27 -1.21 13.84
C THR A 80 8.73 -1.60 14.03
N VAL A 81 9.57 -1.29 13.07
CA VAL A 81 11.02 -1.55 13.11
C VAL A 81 11.78 -0.24 13.06
N VAL A 82 12.72 -0.05 13.99
CA VAL A 82 13.58 1.13 14.07
C VAL A 82 15.03 0.69 14.03
N GLY A 83 15.75 1.12 13.01
CA GLY A 83 17.21 0.97 12.90
C GLY A 83 17.93 1.99 13.79
N GLU A 84 18.80 1.51 14.65
CA GLU A 84 19.59 2.33 15.58
C GLU A 84 21.07 1.92 15.50
N ASP A 85 21.95 2.76 16.05
CA ASP A 85 23.36 2.40 16.26
C ASP A 85 23.50 1.48 17.48
N ARG A 86 23.27 0.20 17.25
CA ARG A 86 23.28 -0.86 18.29
C ARG A 86 23.84 -2.17 17.73
N SER A 87 24.17 -3.10 18.60
CA SER A 87 24.73 -4.40 18.22
C SER A 87 23.80 -5.60 18.50
N ASP A 88 22.68 -5.37 19.14
CA ASP A 88 21.67 -6.35 19.55
C ASP A 88 20.29 -5.99 18.99
N ILE A 89 19.30 -6.82 19.24
CA ILE A 89 17.90 -6.59 18.89
C ILE A 89 17.11 -6.47 20.20
N GLU A 90 16.39 -5.37 20.35
CA GLU A 90 15.44 -5.16 21.45
C GLU A 90 14.03 -5.21 20.88
N TYR A 91 13.16 -5.98 21.51
CA TYR A 91 11.76 -6.01 21.08
C TYR A 91 10.79 -5.87 22.25
N ALA A 92 9.61 -5.34 21.94
CA ALA A 92 8.43 -5.33 22.78
C ALA A 92 7.25 -5.91 21.98
N LEU A 93 6.81 -7.11 22.36
CA LEU A 93 5.64 -7.78 21.81
C LEU A 93 4.46 -7.55 22.74
N THR A 94 3.50 -6.73 22.31
CA THR A 94 2.25 -6.52 23.05
C THR A 94 1.20 -7.48 22.53
N VAL A 95 0.66 -8.29 23.41
CA VAL A 95 -0.37 -9.29 23.14
C VAL A 95 -1.67 -8.84 23.74
N SER A 96 -2.69 -8.66 22.92
CA SER A 96 -4.09 -8.45 23.31
C SER A 96 -4.85 -9.75 23.15
N SER A 97 -5.38 -10.31 24.21
CA SER A 97 -6.05 -11.60 24.21
C SER A 97 -7.48 -11.51 24.73
N ASN A 98 -8.35 -12.32 24.15
CA ASN A 98 -9.71 -12.53 24.65
C ASN A 98 -9.85 -13.97 25.15
N GLY A 99 -10.69 -14.17 26.18
CA GLY A 99 -10.98 -15.49 26.74
C GLY A 99 -12.37 -15.53 27.33
N PRO A 100 -12.82 -16.71 27.81
CA PRO A 100 -14.10 -16.84 28.51
C PRO A 100 -14.13 -16.06 29.83
N ASP A 101 -12.96 -15.82 30.43
CA ASP A 101 -12.71 -15.02 31.62
C ASP A 101 -11.33 -14.36 31.55
N ASP A 102 -11.06 -13.43 32.48
CA ASP A 102 -9.82 -12.66 32.50
C ASP A 102 -8.58 -13.54 32.79
N GLU A 103 -8.73 -14.61 33.57
CA GLU A 103 -7.64 -15.55 33.92
C GLU A 103 -7.22 -16.33 32.66
N THR A 104 -8.18 -16.84 31.90
CA THR A 104 -7.94 -17.55 30.65
C THR A 104 -7.37 -16.61 29.57
N ALA A 105 -7.91 -15.40 29.45
CA ALA A 105 -7.37 -14.38 28.53
C ALA A 105 -5.91 -14.06 28.86
N LYS A 106 -5.59 -13.88 30.13
CA LYS A 106 -4.22 -13.65 30.59
C LYS A 106 -3.32 -14.86 30.31
N ALA A 107 -3.79 -16.07 30.60
CA ALA A 107 -3.02 -17.29 30.33
C ALA A 107 -2.69 -17.47 28.84
N TYR A 108 -3.60 -17.08 27.94
CA TYR A 108 -3.34 -17.06 26.50
C TYR A 108 -2.32 -15.98 26.13
N ALA A 109 -2.44 -14.77 26.68
CA ALA A 109 -1.50 -13.70 26.43
C ALA A 109 -0.08 -14.06 26.91
N ASP A 110 0.05 -14.64 28.11
CA ASP A 110 1.33 -15.06 28.71
C ASP A 110 2.02 -16.18 27.90
N LYS A 111 1.25 -17.04 27.23
CA LYS A 111 1.77 -18.13 26.38
C LYS A 111 2.08 -17.69 24.95
N THR A 112 1.67 -16.49 24.53
CA THR A 112 1.99 -15.95 23.23
C THR A 112 3.37 -15.31 23.27
N VAL A 113 4.36 -15.98 22.70
CA VAL A 113 5.78 -15.59 22.79
C VAL A 113 6.45 -15.63 21.42
N PHE A 114 7.64 -15.05 21.32
CA PHE A 114 8.52 -15.29 20.19
C PHE A 114 9.28 -16.61 20.33
N GLU A 115 9.19 -17.40 19.27
CA GLU A 115 10.14 -18.47 18.99
C GLU A 115 11.29 -17.89 18.17
N ARG A 116 12.50 -18.18 18.62
CA ARG A 116 13.73 -17.78 17.94
C ARG A 116 14.30 -18.96 17.19
N ASP A 117 14.70 -18.71 15.95
CA ASP A 117 15.44 -19.63 15.10
C ASP A 117 16.62 -18.92 14.46
N ASP A 118 17.80 -19.54 14.49
CA ASP A 118 18.99 -19.05 13.80
C ASP A 118 19.19 -19.88 12.52
N VAL A 119 18.90 -19.28 11.36
CA VAL A 119 18.94 -19.94 10.06
C VAL A 119 19.96 -19.27 9.15
N ALA A 120 21.13 -19.89 9.00
CA ALA A 120 22.24 -19.36 8.21
C ALA A 120 22.63 -17.92 8.65
N GLU A 121 22.49 -16.93 7.77
CA GLU A 121 22.79 -15.53 8.07
C GLU A 121 21.56 -14.75 8.60
N SER A 122 20.46 -15.44 8.89
CA SER A 122 19.20 -14.81 9.30
C SER A 122 18.82 -15.20 10.72
N LEU A 123 18.45 -14.21 11.53
CA LEU A 123 17.73 -14.43 12.76
C LEU A 123 16.22 -14.40 12.47
N VAL A 124 15.52 -15.45 12.83
CA VAL A 124 14.06 -15.56 12.64
C VAL A 124 13.35 -15.38 13.98
N LEU A 125 12.44 -14.43 14.05
CA LEU A 125 11.52 -14.23 15.17
C LEU A 125 10.11 -14.54 14.70
N ARG A 126 9.52 -15.62 15.20
CA ARG A 126 8.16 -16.06 14.87
C ARG A 126 7.27 -15.97 16.08
N VAL A 127 6.10 -15.35 15.95
CA VAL A 127 5.10 -15.37 17.02
C VAL A 127 4.41 -16.74 17.07
N SER A 128 4.43 -17.36 18.25
CA SER A 128 3.73 -18.62 18.56
C SER A 128 2.47 -18.29 19.35
N TYR A 129 1.32 -18.76 18.86
CA TYR A 129 0.02 -18.52 19.43
C TYR A 129 -0.55 -19.81 20.04
N PRO A 130 -1.04 -19.81 21.29
CA PRO A 130 -1.79 -20.94 21.85
C PRO A 130 -3.18 -21.11 21.20
N ASP A 131 -3.80 -19.99 20.78
CA ASP A 131 -5.08 -19.95 20.04
C ASP A 131 -5.12 -18.69 19.17
N GLU A 132 -4.81 -18.80 17.88
CA GLU A 132 -4.70 -17.67 16.94
C GLU A 132 -5.99 -16.84 16.81
N ALA A 133 -7.16 -17.42 17.04
CA ALA A 133 -8.44 -16.72 16.92
C ALA A 133 -8.68 -15.73 18.07
N SER A 134 -7.97 -15.88 19.18
CA SER A 134 -8.19 -15.13 20.41
C SER A 134 -7.13 -14.07 20.70
N GLN A 135 -5.99 -14.08 19.98
CA GLN A 135 -4.88 -13.16 20.25
C GLN A 135 -4.62 -12.22 19.08
N GLN A 136 -4.27 -10.99 19.44
CA GLN A 136 -3.75 -9.97 18.52
C GLN A 136 -2.39 -9.49 19.05
N THR A 137 -1.42 -9.36 18.16
CA THR A 137 -0.05 -8.99 18.53
C THR A 137 0.42 -7.76 17.77
N THR A 138 1.00 -6.81 18.52
CA THR A 138 1.71 -5.65 17.99
C THR A 138 3.16 -5.74 18.40
N LEU A 139 4.06 -5.50 17.46
CA LEU A 139 5.48 -5.61 17.67
C LEU A 139 6.20 -4.29 17.44
N VAL A 140 7.02 -3.90 18.38
CA VAL A 140 8.02 -2.84 18.21
C VAL A 140 9.41 -3.48 18.36
N VAL A 141 10.26 -3.30 17.34
CA VAL A 141 11.63 -3.86 17.33
C VAL A 141 12.64 -2.77 17.02
N LYS A 142 13.69 -2.69 17.81
CA LYS A 142 14.87 -1.88 17.53
C LYS A 142 15.99 -2.80 17.08
N VAL A 143 16.60 -2.47 15.96
CA VAL A 143 17.60 -3.31 15.30
C VAL A 143 18.85 -2.51 14.94
N PRO A 144 20.00 -3.14 14.76
CA PRO A 144 21.14 -2.47 14.13
C PRO A 144 20.77 -1.92 12.74
N ALA A 145 21.06 -0.65 12.47
CA ALA A 145 20.75 0.01 11.20
C ALA A 145 21.36 -0.71 9.97
N ARG A 146 22.44 -1.47 10.16
CA ARG A 146 23.08 -2.29 9.12
C ARG A 146 22.29 -3.56 8.72
N LEU A 147 21.22 -3.88 9.44
CA LEU A 147 20.50 -5.12 9.26
C LEU A 147 19.46 -5.00 8.15
N ALA A 148 19.37 -6.00 7.28
CA ALA A 148 18.23 -6.19 6.41
C ALA A 148 17.03 -6.69 7.22
N VAL A 149 15.83 -6.22 6.94
CA VAL A 149 14.63 -6.65 7.65
C VAL A 149 13.60 -7.20 6.68
N ARG A 150 13.12 -8.40 6.98
CA ARG A 150 12.03 -9.05 6.26
C ARG A 150 10.84 -9.25 7.17
N VAL A 151 9.66 -8.77 6.74
CA VAL A 151 8.39 -8.96 7.44
C VAL A 151 7.45 -9.76 6.57
N GLU A 152 6.88 -10.82 7.13
CA GLU A 152 5.92 -11.68 6.44
C GLU A 152 4.61 -11.78 7.25
N ASN A 153 3.48 -11.57 6.56
CA ASN A 153 2.13 -11.75 7.12
C ASN A 153 1.84 -10.86 8.35
N ALA A 154 2.00 -9.53 8.20
CA ALA A 154 1.57 -8.52 9.17
C ALA A 154 0.36 -7.73 8.63
N VAL A 155 -0.35 -6.99 9.51
CA VAL A 155 -1.44 -6.12 9.06
C VAL A 155 -0.93 -4.72 8.71
N GLY A 156 -0.02 -4.13 9.47
CA GLY A 156 0.62 -2.85 9.14
C GLY A 156 2.12 -2.93 9.36
N VAL A 157 2.91 -2.22 8.54
CA VAL A 157 4.37 -2.24 8.65
C VAL A 157 4.93 -0.83 8.60
N THR A 158 5.64 -0.45 9.64
CA THR A 158 6.42 0.79 9.67
C THR A 158 7.89 0.43 9.88
N MET A 159 8.78 0.85 8.96
CA MET A 159 10.23 0.65 9.11
C MET A 159 10.98 1.95 8.89
N THR A 160 11.98 2.20 9.73
CA THR A 160 12.82 3.38 9.62
C THR A 160 14.29 3.02 9.86
N GLY A 161 15.18 3.55 9.02
CA GLY A 161 16.63 3.53 9.27
C GLY A 161 17.30 2.16 9.17
N VAL A 162 16.80 1.23 8.32
CA VAL A 162 17.40 -0.11 8.14
C VAL A 162 18.17 -0.22 6.83
N ALA A 163 19.03 -1.23 6.73
CA ALA A 163 19.85 -1.43 5.53
C ALA A 163 19.02 -1.77 4.29
N SER A 164 18.02 -2.63 4.41
CA SER A 164 17.04 -2.94 3.36
C SER A 164 15.75 -3.46 3.96
N ALA A 165 14.66 -3.37 3.21
CA ALA A 165 13.32 -3.83 3.62
C ALA A 165 12.74 -4.79 2.59
N HIS A 166 12.26 -5.94 3.07
CA HIS A 166 11.47 -6.87 2.27
C HIS A 166 10.14 -7.15 2.97
N ILE A 167 9.01 -6.90 2.29
CA ILE A 167 7.69 -7.08 2.89
C ILE A 167 6.86 -7.97 1.99
N GLU A 168 6.30 -9.03 2.56
CA GLU A 168 5.50 -10.02 1.84
C GLU A 168 4.24 -10.39 2.63
N GLY A 169 3.10 -10.45 1.95
CA GLY A 169 1.83 -10.86 2.56
C GLY A 169 1.30 -9.91 3.63
N ALA A 170 1.83 -8.70 3.72
CA ALA A 170 1.29 -7.68 4.61
C ALA A 170 -0.02 -7.12 4.06
N ARG A 171 -0.91 -6.72 4.96
CA ARG A 171 -2.15 -5.99 4.69
C ARG A 171 -2.15 -4.73 5.54
N GLY A 172 -2.83 -3.67 5.10
CA GLY A 172 -2.83 -2.39 5.80
C GLY A 172 -1.66 -1.48 5.39
N GLU A 173 -1.59 -0.31 6.01
CA GLU A 173 -0.63 0.73 5.64
C GLU A 173 0.82 0.27 5.80
N ILE A 174 1.63 0.55 4.78
CA ILE A 174 3.06 0.30 4.77
C ILE A 174 3.80 1.63 4.65
N THR A 175 4.59 1.96 5.67
CA THR A 175 5.39 3.18 5.70
C THR A 175 6.87 2.83 5.90
N LEU A 176 7.70 3.19 4.91
CA LEU A 176 9.13 2.92 4.89
C LEU A 176 9.90 4.23 4.76
N THR A 177 10.80 4.50 5.68
CA THR A 177 11.54 5.76 5.72
C THR A 177 13.03 5.49 5.96
N ASP A 178 13.89 6.21 5.24
CA ASP A 178 15.35 6.15 5.41
C ASP A 178 15.90 4.71 5.24
N ILE A 179 15.50 4.03 4.18
CA ILE A 179 16.00 2.70 3.84
C ILE A 179 17.25 2.84 2.98
N ALA A 180 18.40 2.50 3.54
CA ALA A 180 19.70 2.74 2.88
C ALA A 180 19.86 2.01 1.54
N GLY A 181 19.35 0.79 1.43
CA GLY A 181 19.42 -0.09 0.26
C GLY A 181 18.09 -0.32 -0.42
N ALA A 182 17.80 -1.59 -0.70
CA ALA A 182 16.63 -1.98 -1.48
C ALA A 182 15.35 -2.12 -0.65
N VAL A 183 14.25 -1.63 -1.20
CA VAL A 183 12.87 -1.95 -0.78
C VAL A 183 12.28 -2.90 -1.79
N THR A 184 11.80 -4.06 -1.34
CA THR A 184 11.23 -5.10 -2.21
C THR A 184 9.95 -5.69 -1.62
N GLY A 185 9.05 -6.18 -2.47
CA GLY A 185 7.81 -6.82 -1.99
C GLY A 185 6.68 -6.89 -3.00
N VAL A 186 5.56 -7.46 -2.54
CA VAL A 186 4.29 -7.53 -3.26
C VAL A 186 3.18 -7.06 -2.32
N HIS A 187 2.41 -6.05 -2.72
CA HIS A 187 1.39 -5.44 -1.89
C HIS A 187 0.06 -5.31 -2.62
N GLN A 188 -1.02 -5.43 -1.86
CA GLN A 188 -2.37 -5.45 -2.40
C GLN A 188 -3.35 -4.85 -1.39
N ASP A 189 -4.30 -4.03 -1.90
CA ASP A 189 -5.46 -3.50 -1.17
C ASP A 189 -5.17 -2.43 -0.09
N ASP A 190 -3.96 -1.84 -0.04
CA ASP A 190 -3.56 -0.92 1.03
C ASP A 190 -2.64 0.21 0.52
N ASP A 191 -2.38 1.20 1.38
CA ASP A 191 -1.51 2.32 1.03
C ASP A 191 -0.02 1.99 1.29
N VAL A 192 0.84 2.34 0.32
CA VAL A 192 2.29 2.18 0.43
C VAL A 192 2.98 3.54 0.34
N ARG A 193 3.78 3.89 1.32
CA ARG A 193 4.60 5.09 1.33
C ARG A 193 6.07 4.75 1.54
N VAL A 194 6.92 5.20 0.63
CA VAL A 194 8.37 5.03 0.71
C VAL A 194 9.04 6.40 0.58
N THR A 195 9.83 6.76 1.57
CA THR A 195 10.57 8.04 1.59
C THR A 195 12.04 7.78 1.86
N ASN A 196 12.93 8.39 1.09
CA ASN A 196 14.39 8.26 1.21
C ASN A 196 14.85 6.79 1.13
N ALA A 197 14.74 6.17 -0.04
CA ALA A 197 15.21 4.81 -0.26
C ALA A 197 16.39 4.75 -1.23
N GLY A 198 17.23 3.72 -1.09
CA GLY A 198 18.31 3.43 -2.03
C GLY A 198 17.75 3.00 -3.38
N SER A 199 16.92 1.96 -3.41
CA SER A 199 16.20 1.51 -4.59
C SER A 199 14.86 0.89 -4.21
N VAL A 200 13.94 0.79 -5.19
CA VAL A 200 12.61 0.23 -4.95
C VAL A 200 12.24 -0.74 -6.07
N LYS A 201 11.78 -1.93 -5.72
CA LYS A 201 11.20 -2.90 -6.66
C LYS A 201 9.97 -3.53 -6.05
N LEU A 202 8.79 -3.06 -6.48
CA LEU A 202 7.51 -3.48 -5.91
C LEU A 202 6.51 -3.90 -6.99
N ARG A 203 5.65 -4.85 -6.62
CA ARG A 203 4.41 -5.15 -7.34
C ARG A 203 3.23 -4.70 -6.50
N LEU A 204 2.39 -3.85 -7.08
CA LEU A 204 1.34 -3.11 -6.41
C LEU A 204 -0.02 -3.37 -7.08
N SER A 205 -1.05 -3.66 -6.32
CA SER A 205 -2.39 -3.93 -6.86
C SER A 205 -3.48 -3.36 -5.98
N ARG A 206 -4.41 -2.59 -6.57
CA ARG A 206 -5.58 -1.98 -5.91
C ARG A 206 -5.22 -1.12 -4.69
N LEU A 207 -4.20 -0.25 -4.82
CA LEU A 207 -3.70 0.57 -3.73
C LEU A 207 -3.24 1.94 -4.20
N ARG A 208 -3.00 2.84 -3.25
CA ARG A 208 -2.26 4.08 -3.48
C ARG A 208 -0.83 3.91 -3.05
N SER A 209 0.07 4.45 -3.86
CA SER A 209 1.49 4.42 -3.54
C SER A 209 2.15 5.78 -3.73
N ASN A 210 3.05 6.11 -2.82
CA ASN A 210 3.82 7.35 -2.87
C ASN A 210 5.31 7.02 -2.64
N PHE A 211 6.13 7.44 -3.59
CA PHE A 211 7.58 7.27 -3.56
C PHE A 211 8.25 8.64 -3.63
N GLU A 212 9.00 8.99 -2.61
CA GLU A 212 9.71 10.26 -2.56
C GLU A 212 11.20 10.06 -2.27
N ASN A 213 12.05 10.79 -3.01
CA ASN A 213 13.52 10.79 -2.83
C ASN A 213 14.16 9.40 -2.95
N VAL A 214 13.80 8.61 -3.96
CA VAL A 214 14.48 7.35 -4.27
C VAL A 214 15.78 7.68 -5.02
N SER A 215 16.92 7.32 -4.45
CA SER A 215 18.24 7.70 -4.98
C SER A 215 18.73 6.81 -6.13
N GLY A 216 18.37 5.54 -6.11
CA GLY A 216 18.67 4.54 -7.14
C GLY A 216 17.48 4.22 -8.04
N GLY A 217 17.49 3.03 -8.63
CA GLY A 217 16.42 2.59 -9.54
C GLY A 217 15.09 2.36 -8.83
N LEU A 218 14.00 2.70 -9.55
CA LEU A 218 12.64 2.44 -9.11
C LEU A 218 11.92 1.64 -10.19
N THR A 219 11.56 0.38 -9.88
CA THR A 219 10.88 -0.55 -10.78
C THR A 219 9.55 -0.96 -10.18
N LEU A 220 8.45 -0.64 -10.84
CA LEU A 220 7.09 -0.89 -10.34
C LEU A 220 6.24 -1.65 -11.36
N ASP A 221 5.48 -2.64 -10.88
CA ASP A 221 4.32 -3.22 -11.61
C ASP A 221 3.05 -2.75 -10.86
N VAL A 222 2.27 -1.84 -11.46
CA VAL A 222 1.13 -1.18 -10.83
C VAL A 222 -0.16 -1.59 -11.53
N ARG A 223 -1.11 -2.14 -10.77
CA ARG A 223 -2.42 -2.58 -11.29
C ARG A 223 -3.56 -2.02 -10.46
N ASP A 224 -4.55 -1.43 -11.14
CA ASP A 224 -5.78 -0.94 -10.50
C ASP A 224 -5.52 0.01 -9.31
N GLY A 225 -4.68 1.02 -9.49
CA GLY A 225 -4.31 1.91 -8.38
C GLY A 225 -3.81 3.28 -8.81
N GLU A 226 -3.28 4.01 -7.85
CA GLU A 226 -2.67 5.32 -8.01
C GLU A 226 -1.21 5.26 -7.54
N CYS A 227 -0.29 5.78 -8.36
CA CYS A 227 1.13 5.80 -8.05
C CYS A 227 1.70 7.19 -8.28
N THR A 228 2.25 7.78 -7.23
CA THR A 228 2.92 9.07 -7.27
C THR A 228 4.42 8.90 -7.00
N ILE A 229 5.25 9.43 -7.88
CA ILE A 229 6.72 9.40 -7.78
C ILE A 229 7.22 10.84 -7.77
N LEU A 230 7.92 11.21 -6.71
CA LEU A 230 8.41 12.57 -6.48
C LEU A 230 9.93 12.60 -6.31
N LYS A 231 10.61 13.50 -7.01
CA LYS A 231 12.04 13.85 -6.79
C LYS A 231 13.00 12.65 -6.77
N SER A 232 12.72 11.58 -7.50
CA SER A 232 13.64 10.45 -7.59
C SER A 232 14.84 10.78 -8.48
N ALA A 233 16.01 10.21 -8.17
CA ALA A 233 17.25 10.52 -8.87
C ALA A 233 17.65 9.43 -9.87
N GLY A 234 17.35 8.17 -9.59
CA GLY A 234 17.68 7.03 -10.45
C GLY A 234 16.69 6.82 -11.60
N ALA A 235 16.88 5.76 -12.37
CA ALA A 235 15.95 5.38 -13.41
C ALA A 235 14.59 4.96 -12.84
N VAL A 236 13.49 5.38 -13.47
CA VAL A 236 12.13 4.99 -13.14
C VAL A 236 11.59 4.11 -14.27
N GLU A 237 11.16 2.90 -13.94
CA GLU A 237 10.50 1.97 -14.84
C GLU A 237 9.17 1.51 -14.22
N VAL A 238 8.06 1.81 -14.92
CA VAL A 238 6.70 1.47 -14.47
C VAL A 238 5.98 0.67 -15.54
N GLU A 239 5.57 -0.55 -15.19
CA GLU A 239 4.57 -1.32 -15.92
C GLU A 239 3.20 -1.02 -15.31
N SER A 240 2.25 -0.48 -16.12
CA SER A 240 0.97 0.03 -15.62
C SER A 240 -0.22 -0.65 -16.29
N GLN A 241 -1.21 -1.06 -15.50
CA GLN A 241 -2.49 -1.56 -16.01
C GLN A 241 -3.65 -0.99 -15.20
N ARG A 242 -4.54 -0.24 -15.87
CA ARG A 242 -5.69 0.44 -15.24
C ARG A 242 -5.32 1.29 -14.02
N ALA A 243 -4.22 2.03 -14.12
CA ALA A 243 -3.71 2.82 -13.02
C ALA A 243 -3.45 4.28 -13.42
N GLU A 244 -3.42 5.15 -12.42
CA GLU A 244 -3.00 6.54 -12.57
C GLU A 244 -1.55 6.69 -12.09
N ILE A 245 -0.66 7.12 -12.98
CA ILE A 245 0.77 7.28 -12.70
C ILE A 245 1.13 8.75 -12.80
N THR A 246 1.63 9.31 -11.71
CA THR A 246 2.14 10.69 -11.67
C THR A 246 3.62 10.68 -11.32
N VAL A 247 4.46 11.25 -12.20
CA VAL A 247 5.90 11.40 -11.98
C VAL A 247 6.26 12.88 -12.04
N THR A 248 6.81 13.40 -10.94
CA THR A 248 7.15 14.83 -10.83
C THR A 248 8.61 15.02 -10.45
N SER A 249 9.27 15.96 -11.12
CA SER A 249 10.65 16.38 -10.83
C SER A 249 11.67 15.22 -10.82
N GLN A 250 11.49 14.28 -11.73
CA GLN A 250 12.36 13.12 -11.89
C GLN A 250 13.69 13.53 -12.54
N ARG A 251 14.83 13.13 -11.97
CA ARG A 251 16.16 13.47 -12.50
C ARG A 251 16.72 12.43 -13.46
N GLY A 252 16.47 11.15 -13.21
CA GLY A 252 16.89 10.05 -14.06
C GLY A 252 15.91 9.77 -15.23
N PRO A 253 16.26 8.84 -16.12
CA PRO A 253 15.38 8.44 -17.21
C PRO A 253 14.08 7.81 -16.69
N THR A 254 12.98 8.03 -17.42
CA THR A 254 11.66 7.50 -17.06
C THR A 254 11.09 6.67 -18.21
N ILE A 255 10.66 5.46 -17.91
CA ILE A 255 9.95 4.58 -18.84
C ILE A 255 8.63 4.16 -18.19
N VAL A 256 7.51 4.52 -18.82
CA VAL A 256 6.18 4.05 -18.43
C VAL A 256 5.58 3.27 -19.59
N ARG A 257 5.16 2.03 -19.33
CA ARG A 257 4.52 1.17 -20.31
C ARG A 257 3.23 0.59 -19.75
N GLY A 258 2.26 0.33 -20.61
CA GLY A 258 1.06 -0.36 -20.16
C GLY A 258 -0.20 -0.07 -20.92
N SER A 259 -1.33 -0.17 -20.22
CA SER A 259 -2.65 0.06 -20.82
C SER A 259 -3.65 0.61 -19.81
N ASP A 260 -4.62 1.32 -20.32
CA ASP A 260 -5.81 1.77 -19.60
C ASP A 260 -5.48 2.59 -18.34
N GLY A 261 -5.73 3.86 -18.36
CA GLY A 261 -5.47 4.73 -17.22
C GLY A 261 -5.01 6.13 -17.61
N ARG A 262 -4.16 6.70 -16.78
CA ARG A 262 -3.58 8.04 -17.00
C ARG A 262 -2.11 8.06 -16.61
N VAL A 263 -1.31 8.77 -17.40
CA VAL A 263 0.09 9.03 -17.10
C VAL A 263 0.34 10.53 -17.14
N THR A 264 0.84 11.08 -16.04
CA THR A 264 1.26 12.48 -15.93
C THR A 264 2.76 12.54 -15.64
N LEU A 265 3.53 13.14 -16.55
CA LEU A 265 4.94 13.44 -16.32
C LEU A 265 5.10 14.96 -16.20
N ASP A 266 5.48 15.42 -15.00
CA ASP A 266 5.74 16.83 -14.75
C ASP A 266 7.23 17.08 -14.55
N SER A 267 7.77 17.95 -15.39
CA SER A 267 9.17 18.40 -15.31
C SER A 267 10.19 17.24 -15.31
N PRO A 268 10.18 16.34 -16.32
CA PRO A 268 11.19 15.32 -16.44
C PRO A 268 12.57 15.94 -16.62
N GLY A 269 13.57 15.45 -15.87
CA GLY A 269 14.95 15.95 -15.93
C GLY A 269 15.87 15.16 -16.86
N ALA A 270 15.40 14.03 -17.41
CA ALA A 270 16.15 13.19 -18.34
C ALA A 270 15.22 12.57 -19.39
N GLU A 271 15.79 11.80 -20.32
CA GLU A 271 15.04 11.10 -21.36
C GLU A 271 13.84 10.33 -20.79
N SER A 272 12.66 10.54 -21.37
CA SER A 272 11.44 9.91 -20.93
C SER A 272 10.70 9.25 -22.09
N LYS A 273 10.21 8.03 -21.85
CA LYS A 273 9.41 7.26 -22.79
C LYS A 273 8.10 6.81 -22.15
N VAL A 274 6.99 7.16 -22.77
CA VAL A 274 5.65 6.69 -22.41
C VAL A 274 5.10 5.87 -23.56
N ASP A 275 4.75 4.61 -23.32
CA ASP A 275 4.19 3.67 -24.30
C ASP A 275 2.92 3.05 -23.72
N MET A 276 1.77 3.68 -24.02
CA MET A 276 0.50 3.37 -23.38
C MET A 276 -0.60 3.10 -24.41
N ARG A 277 -1.44 2.11 -24.13
CA ARG A 277 -2.63 1.83 -24.94
C ARG A 277 -3.88 2.25 -24.18
N ARG A 278 -4.82 2.95 -24.85
CA ARG A 278 -6.09 3.42 -24.26
C ARG A 278 -5.88 4.19 -22.95
N ALA A 279 -4.84 5.03 -22.87
CA ALA A 279 -4.53 5.82 -21.70
C ALA A 279 -4.31 7.28 -22.08
N GLU A 280 -4.81 8.19 -21.25
CA GLU A 280 -4.50 9.61 -21.36
C GLU A 280 -3.06 9.85 -20.89
N VAL A 281 -2.30 10.60 -21.70
CA VAL A 281 -0.92 10.94 -21.38
C VAL A 281 -0.77 12.46 -21.36
N GLU A 282 -0.27 13.00 -20.25
CA GLU A 282 0.05 14.41 -20.12
C GLU A 282 1.52 14.60 -19.77
N VAL A 283 2.24 15.43 -20.51
CA VAL A 283 3.64 15.74 -20.24
C VAL A 283 3.84 17.25 -20.20
N THR A 284 4.37 17.76 -19.09
CA THR A 284 4.78 19.15 -18.93
C THR A 284 6.30 19.27 -19.02
N LEU A 285 6.79 20.01 -20.01
CA LEU A 285 8.23 20.22 -20.25
C LEU A 285 8.65 21.59 -19.74
N THR A 286 9.58 21.60 -18.80
CA THR A 286 10.20 22.81 -18.25
C THR A 286 11.67 22.95 -18.68
N GLY A 287 12.27 21.91 -19.25
CA GLY A 287 13.67 21.81 -19.68
C GLY A 287 13.83 21.17 -21.07
N ASN A 288 15.07 21.09 -21.50
CA ASN A 288 15.45 20.54 -22.79
C ASN A 288 15.75 19.05 -22.68
N VAL A 289 14.73 18.23 -22.53
CA VAL A 289 14.84 16.77 -22.37
C VAL A 289 14.14 16.02 -23.48
N PRO A 290 14.73 14.94 -24.02
CA PRO A 290 14.06 14.10 -25.03
C PRO A 290 12.86 13.40 -24.43
N VAL A 291 11.72 13.44 -25.13
CA VAL A 291 10.50 12.73 -24.72
C VAL A 291 9.91 12.00 -25.92
N THR A 292 9.54 10.74 -25.71
CA THR A 292 8.83 9.93 -26.67
C THR A 292 7.49 9.46 -26.07
N ILE A 293 6.39 9.83 -26.74
CA ILE A 293 5.03 9.41 -26.37
C ILE A 293 4.47 8.55 -27.49
N LEU A 294 4.14 7.31 -27.16
CA LEU A 294 3.43 6.38 -28.03
C LEU A 294 2.10 6.06 -27.36
N THR A 295 0.97 6.38 -28.01
CA THR A 295 -0.35 6.09 -27.42
C THR A 295 -1.37 5.70 -28.48
N THR A 296 -2.47 5.10 -28.06
CA THR A 296 -3.61 4.75 -28.93
C THR A 296 -4.92 5.11 -28.26
N ASP A 297 -5.92 5.50 -29.06
CA ASP A 297 -7.33 5.65 -28.67
C ASP A 297 -7.66 6.73 -27.61
N GLN A 298 -6.69 7.48 -27.11
CA GLN A 298 -6.88 8.50 -26.08
C GLN A 298 -6.02 9.75 -26.38
N THR A 299 -6.18 10.77 -25.56
CA THR A 299 -5.48 12.05 -25.74
C THR A 299 -4.04 12.00 -25.26
N ALA A 300 -3.11 12.47 -26.10
CA ALA A 300 -1.74 12.82 -25.73
C ALA A 300 -1.60 14.34 -25.61
N ARG A 301 -1.38 14.87 -24.43
CA ARG A 301 -1.21 16.30 -24.19
C ARG A 301 0.25 16.62 -23.88
N VAL A 302 0.81 17.62 -24.53
CA VAL A 302 2.14 18.16 -24.22
C VAL A 302 2.04 19.65 -23.95
N ILE A 303 2.52 20.06 -22.79
CA ILE A 303 2.61 21.46 -22.35
C ILE A 303 4.07 21.86 -22.37
N ILE A 304 4.44 22.78 -23.26
CA ILE A 304 5.83 23.24 -23.44
C ILE A 304 5.96 24.60 -22.76
N LYS A 305 6.62 24.66 -21.60
CA LYS A 305 6.84 25.91 -20.88
C LYS A 305 7.85 26.81 -21.62
N GLU A 306 7.80 28.12 -21.39
CA GLU A 306 8.67 29.10 -22.05
C GLU A 306 10.17 28.82 -21.88
N SER A 307 10.54 28.19 -20.76
CA SER A 307 11.91 27.80 -20.45
C SER A 307 12.44 26.63 -21.28
N ALA A 308 11.57 25.87 -21.93
CA ALA A 308 11.95 24.69 -22.71
C ALA A 308 12.23 25.03 -24.16
N SER A 309 13.33 24.48 -24.72
CA SER A 309 13.63 24.47 -26.15
C SER A 309 13.49 23.05 -26.66
N VAL A 310 12.53 22.80 -27.59
CA VAL A 310 12.23 21.46 -28.08
C VAL A 310 11.99 21.45 -29.58
N GLU A 311 12.39 20.35 -30.22
CA GLU A 311 12.06 20.01 -31.61
C GLU A 311 10.88 19.01 -31.56
N LEU A 312 9.65 19.53 -31.74
CA LEU A 312 8.44 18.72 -31.72
C LEU A 312 8.23 18.03 -33.08
N ASP A 313 7.99 16.72 -33.02
CA ASP A 313 7.54 15.89 -34.14
C ASP A 313 6.31 15.08 -33.71
N ALA A 314 5.12 15.62 -33.94
CA ALA A 314 3.86 15.01 -33.55
C ALA A 314 3.15 14.46 -34.80
N MET A 315 2.61 13.24 -34.72
CA MET A 315 1.80 12.62 -35.76
C MET A 315 0.66 11.81 -35.12
N SER A 316 -0.55 12.09 -35.64
CA SER A 316 -1.74 11.30 -35.31
C SER A 316 -2.22 10.57 -36.58
N THR A 317 -2.40 9.26 -36.50
CA THR A 317 -2.99 8.45 -37.56
C THR A 317 -4.47 8.21 -37.26
N SER A 318 -5.36 8.55 -38.16
CA SER A 318 -6.81 8.50 -37.97
C SER A 318 -7.32 9.28 -36.75
N GLY A 319 -6.63 10.39 -36.39
CA GLY A 319 -6.97 11.29 -35.29
C GLY A 319 -6.61 12.74 -35.63
N THR A 320 -6.63 13.60 -34.61
CA THR A 320 -6.45 15.05 -34.76
C THR A 320 -5.25 15.57 -33.96
N ILE A 321 -4.74 16.75 -34.39
CA ILE A 321 -3.76 17.51 -33.60
C ILE A 321 -4.34 18.92 -33.35
N GLN A 322 -4.48 19.29 -32.07
CA GLN A 322 -4.85 20.63 -31.65
C GLN A 322 -3.60 21.41 -31.22
N ALA A 323 -3.36 22.54 -31.89
CA ALA A 323 -2.20 23.41 -31.61
C ALA A 323 -2.60 24.90 -31.72
N ALA A 324 -3.87 25.22 -31.53
CA ALA A 324 -4.38 26.57 -31.63
C ALA A 324 -3.79 27.50 -30.55
N ASP A 325 -3.55 26.99 -29.35
CA ASP A 325 -2.95 27.74 -28.24
C ASP A 325 -1.53 28.22 -28.53
N VAL A 326 -0.85 27.59 -29.48
CA VAL A 326 0.49 27.96 -29.96
C VAL A 326 0.50 28.59 -31.38
N ASN A 327 -0.69 28.92 -31.92
CA ASN A 327 -0.87 29.49 -33.26
C ASN A 327 -0.24 28.66 -34.39
N LEU A 328 -0.30 27.34 -34.28
CA LEU A 328 0.22 26.43 -35.30
C LEU A 328 -0.94 25.67 -35.99
N THR A 329 -0.78 25.45 -37.29
CA THR A 329 -1.74 24.69 -38.08
C THR A 329 -1.12 23.34 -38.50
N PRO A 330 -1.66 22.22 -38.05
CA PRO A 330 -1.19 20.89 -38.45
C PRO A 330 -1.46 20.64 -39.94
N GLU A 331 -0.61 19.88 -40.60
CA GLU A 331 -0.79 19.42 -41.97
C GLU A 331 -1.45 18.05 -41.98
N THR A 332 -2.49 17.87 -42.81
CA THR A 332 -3.18 16.59 -42.93
C THR A 332 -2.96 16.02 -44.35
N VAL A 333 -2.44 14.79 -44.41
CA VAL A 333 -2.22 14.06 -45.65
C VAL A 333 -2.80 12.65 -45.51
N GLY A 334 -3.89 12.39 -46.19
CA GLY A 334 -4.66 11.15 -46.05
C GLY A 334 -5.18 10.98 -44.62
N GLU A 335 -4.86 9.86 -43.96
CA GLU A 335 -5.26 9.58 -42.60
C GLU A 335 -4.28 10.15 -41.54
N ASN A 336 -3.18 10.75 -41.96
CA ASN A 336 -2.17 11.25 -41.05
C ASN A 336 -2.28 12.77 -40.90
N THR A 337 -2.36 13.22 -39.62
CA THR A 337 -2.21 14.63 -39.26
C THR A 337 -0.84 14.79 -38.61
N LYS A 338 -0.04 15.74 -39.07
CA LYS A 338 1.35 15.95 -38.64
C LYS A 338 1.57 17.39 -38.23
N LEU A 339 2.40 17.59 -37.21
CA LEU A 339 2.89 18.87 -36.75
C LEU A 339 4.39 18.75 -36.42
N VAL A 340 5.23 19.51 -37.12
CA VAL A 340 6.65 19.64 -36.84
C VAL A 340 6.95 21.11 -36.53
N HIS A 341 7.51 21.39 -35.37
CA HIS A 341 7.83 22.77 -34.99
C HIS A 341 8.97 22.81 -33.97
N THR A 342 9.73 23.88 -34.00
CA THR A 342 10.79 24.15 -32.99
C THR A 342 10.34 25.25 -32.07
N PHE A 343 10.25 24.96 -30.77
CA PHE A 343 9.97 25.92 -29.72
C PHE A 343 11.28 26.37 -29.03
N GLY A 344 11.33 27.62 -28.63
CA GLY A 344 12.47 28.22 -27.94
C GLY A 344 13.61 28.64 -28.89
N THR A 345 14.78 28.93 -28.30
CA THR A 345 15.96 29.39 -29.02
C THR A 345 17.11 28.38 -28.88
N GLY A 346 17.78 28.05 -29.97
CA GLY A 346 18.90 27.11 -29.97
C GLY A 346 18.53 25.69 -30.40
N ARG A 347 19.42 24.71 -30.13
CA ARG A 347 19.21 23.32 -30.46
C ARG A 347 18.33 22.70 -29.39
N GLY A 348 17.07 22.41 -29.73
CA GLY A 348 16.09 21.84 -28.83
C GLY A 348 16.29 20.33 -28.61
N ALA A 349 15.74 19.81 -27.52
CA ALA A 349 15.61 18.38 -27.33
C ALA A 349 14.46 17.82 -28.18
N ARG A 350 14.61 16.61 -28.70
CA ARG A 350 13.58 16.00 -29.56
C ARG A 350 12.40 15.50 -28.74
N VAL A 351 11.19 15.97 -29.09
CA VAL A 351 9.92 15.49 -28.54
C VAL A 351 9.15 14.79 -29.66
N THR A 352 8.98 13.50 -29.52
CA THR A 352 8.29 12.67 -30.52
C THR A 352 6.96 12.17 -29.97
N ILE A 353 5.85 12.45 -30.67
CA ILE A 353 4.52 12.00 -30.28
C ILE A 353 3.93 11.20 -31.44
N ARG A 354 3.48 9.98 -31.13
CA ARG A 354 2.76 9.14 -32.08
C ARG A 354 1.47 8.66 -31.43
N ASN A 355 0.36 9.02 -32.02
CA ASN A 355 -0.96 8.62 -31.57
C ASN A 355 -1.73 7.92 -32.71
N THR A 356 -2.45 6.87 -32.37
CA THR A 356 -3.33 6.18 -33.35
C THR A 356 -4.76 6.29 -32.85
N ARG A 357 -5.66 6.85 -33.66
CA ARG A 357 -7.08 7.07 -33.35
C ARG A 357 -7.39 7.98 -32.16
N GLY A 358 -6.43 8.79 -31.75
CA GLY A 358 -6.60 9.70 -30.62
C GLY A 358 -6.22 11.13 -30.99
N GLU A 359 -6.40 12.01 -30.02
CA GLU A 359 -6.08 13.42 -30.16
C GLU A 359 -4.69 13.73 -29.61
N ILE A 360 -3.95 14.60 -30.28
CA ILE A 360 -2.73 15.21 -29.72
C ILE A 360 -3.04 16.68 -29.44
N VAL A 361 -2.76 17.14 -28.22
CA VAL A 361 -2.96 18.54 -27.81
C VAL A 361 -1.59 19.14 -27.45
N VAL A 362 -1.23 20.22 -28.15
CA VAL A 362 0.02 20.96 -27.91
C VAL A 362 -0.31 22.33 -27.33
N ARG A 363 0.25 22.63 -26.17
CA ARG A 363 0.05 23.88 -25.43
C ARG A 363 1.38 24.53 -25.03
N ARG A 364 1.31 25.81 -24.68
CA ARG A 364 2.46 26.56 -24.15
C ARG A 364 2.12 27.24 -22.82
#